data_02f0ee0e7c52c645c1a5c66b9396bbfe
#
_entry.id   02f0ee0e7c52c645c1a5c66b9396bbfe
#
_cell.length_a   1.000
_cell.length_b   1.000
_cell.length_c   1.000
_cell.angle_alpha   90.00
_cell.angle_beta   90.00
_cell.angle_gamma   90.00
#
_symmetry.space_group_name_H-M   'P 1'
#
loop_
_entity.id
_entity.type
_entity.pdbx_description
1 polymer ?
#
loop_
_entity_poly.entity_id
_entity_poly.type
_entity_poly.pdbx_seq_one_letter_code
_entity_poly.pdbx_strand_id
1 'polypeptide(L)'
;GGFAKYLVLPARTLWSLEPLANIYSDDDIFVAGSLVEPTSVAYTAVVERGGGIRPGDKVVICGGGPVGVAASAIMKRQGASVVIISEPEEARAKLCLEMGADYAINPLQEDFVEKVLDLTHGMGADLYLEATGLPTIVYPQIEQAVWLGRTLNATVVVVARADAKMPVTGEVLQVRRASIVGTQGHSGHGTFARVIDSMSDGMDMLPIVTKRVSLDQVPENLVMLRDDRQECKITCVDFD
;
A
#
# COMPACT_ATOMS: atom_id res chain seq x y z
N GLY A 1 -12.29 -13.71 -15.25
CA GLY A 1 -12.10 -12.62 -15.38
C GLY A 1 -12.96 -11.37 -15.31
N GLY A 2 -12.41 -10.31 -14.70
CA GLY A 2 -13.07 -9.01 -14.59
C GLY A 2 -12.91 -8.12 -15.83
N PHE A 3 -11.98 -8.44 -16.73
CA PHE A 3 -11.84 -7.75 -18.02
C PHE A 3 -12.86 -8.32 -19.01
N ALA A 4 -14.11 -7.90 -18.89
CA ALA A 4 -15.21 -8.36 -19.72
C ALA A 4 -16.38 -7.35 -19.66
N LYS A 5 -17.13 -7.22 -20.77
CA LYS A 5 -18.32 -6.37 -20.85
C LYS A 5 -19.42 -6.79 -19.85
N TYR A 6 -19.54 -8.08 -19.58
CA TYR A 6 -20.50 -8.64 -18.63
C TYR A 6 -19.84 -9.61 -17.66
N LEU A 7 -20.24 -9.52 -16.40
CA LEU A 7 -19.75 -10.39 -15.33
C LEU A 7 -20.92 -10.82 -14.45
N VAL A 8 -20.99 -12.12 -14.13
CA VAL A 8 -21.99 -12.66 -13.22
C VAL A 8 -21.35 -12.93 -11.87
N LEU A 9 -21.86 -12.28 -10.85
CA LEU A 9 -21.39 -12.42 -9.46
C LEU A 9 -22.56 -12.67 -8.52
N PRO A 10 -22.35 -13.35 -7.38
CA PRO A 10 -23.36 -13.43 -6.32
C PRO A 10 -23.68 -12.04 -5.76
N ALA A 11 -24.94 -11.68 -5.64
CA ALA A 11 -25.35 -10.35 -5.16
C ALA A 11 -24.73 -9.97 -3.81
N ARG A 12 -24.47 -10.95 -2.93
CA ARG A 12 -23.82 -10.72 -1.63
C ARG A 12 -22.36 -10.26 -1.71
N THR A 13 -21.75 -10.31 -2.90
CA THR A 13 -20.37 -9.85 -3.14
C THR A 13 -20.32 -8.47 -3.80
N LEU A 14 -21.46 -7.80 -3.92
CA LEU A 14 -21.57 -6.47 -4.49
C LEU A 14 -21.73 -5.43 -3.38
N TRP A 15 -21.07 -4.32 -3.55
CA TRP A 15 -21.15 -3.17 -2.67
C TRP A 15 -21.62 -1.95 -3.45
N SER A 16 -22.52 -1.16 -2.86
CA SER A 16 -22.98 0.08 -3.47
C SER A 16 -21.86 1.12 -3.51
N LEU A 17 -21.73 1.81 -4.62
CA LEU A 17 -20.85 2.98 -4.77
C LEU A 17 -21.62 4.31 -4.56
N GLU A 18 -22.91 4.25 -4.19
CA GLU A 18 -23.75 5.44 -3.96
C GLU A 18 -23.09 6.48 -3.02
N PRO A 19 -22.38 6.08 -1.92
CA PRO A 19 -21.68 7.07 -1.10
C PRO A 19 -20.62 7.89 -1.84
N LEU A 20 -20.10 7.39 -2.96
CA LEU A 20 -19.08 8.06 -3.78
C LEU A 20 -19.70 9.02 -4.82
N ALA A 21 -21.00 8.96 -5.07
CA ALA A 21 -21.66 9.76 -6.12
C ALA A 21 -21.61 11.28 -5.88
N ASN A 22 -21.42 11.71 -4.63
CA ASN A 22 -21.27 13.13 -4.29
C ASN A 22 -19.82 13.65 -4.44
N ILE A 23 -18.86 12.73 -4.63
CA ILE A 23 -17.42 13.04 -4.65
C ILE A 23 -16.87 12.93 -6.07
N TYR A 24 -17.30 11.91 -6.81
CA TYR A 24 -16.80 11.62 -8.15
C TYR A 24 -17.87 11.85 -9.21
N SER A 25 -17.43 12.22 -10.42
CA SER A 25 -18.30 12.27 -11.60
C SER A 25 -18.81 10.88 -11.99
N ASP A 26 -19.84 10.83 -12.84
CA ASP A 26 -20.37 9.57 -13.38
C ASP A 26 -19.29 8.74 -14.12
N ASP A 27 -18.33 9.41 -14.75
CA ASP A 27 -17.20 8.75 -15.44
C ASP A 27 -16.14 8.22 -14.47
N ASP A 28 -15.99 8.85 -13.32
CA ASP A 28 -14.93 8.53 -12.35
C ASP A 28 -15.38 7.59 -11.24
N ILE A 29 -16.68 7.52 -10.93
CA ILE A 29 -17.21 6.72 -9.83
C ILE A 29 -16.87 5.22 -9.97
N PHE A 30 -16.92 4.66 -11.19
CA PHE A 30 -16.57 3.26 -11.44
C PHE A 30 -15.07 3.04 -11.43
N VAL A 31 -14.30 4.04 -11.85
CA VAL A 31 -12.83 4.03 -11.74
C VAL A 31 -12.43 4.03 -10.26
N ALA A 32 -13.03 4.92 -9.45
CA ALA A 32 -12.85 4.94 -8.00
C ALA A 32 -13.31 3.62 -7.36
N GLY A 33 -14.43 3.06 -7.81
CA GLY A 33 -14.92 1.74 -7.38
C GLY A 33 -13.92 0.62 -7.62
N SER A 34 -13.16 0.66 -8.71
CA SER A 34 -12.10 -0.33 -9.01
C SER A 34 -10.91 -0.28 -8.03
N LEU A 35 -10.82 0.79 -7.23
CA LEU A 35 -9.77 0.98 -6.22
C LEU A 35 -10.20 0.52 -4.83
N VAL A 36 -11.46 0.21 -4.60
CA VAL A 36 -11.95 -0.24 -3.28
C VAL A 36 -11.24 -1.52 -2.86
N GLU A 37 -11.06 -2.49 -3.77
CA GLU A 37 -10.40 -3.75 -3.44
C GLU A 37 -8.92 -3.56 -3.08
N PRO A 38 -8.04 -2.97 -3.90
CA PRO A 38 -6.63 -2.81 -3.54
C PRO A 38 -6.44 -1.89 -2.32
N THR A 39 -7.29 -0.89 -2.12
CA THR A 39 -7.29 -0.07 -0.91
C THR A 39 -7.70 -0.90 0.31
N SER A 40 -8.64 -1.84 0.17
CA SER A 40 -9.02 -2.75 1.24
C SER A 40 -7.90 -3.71 1.63
N VAL A 41 -7.08 -4.14 0.67
CA VAL A 41 -5.87 -4.94 0.96
C VAL A 41 -4.90 -4.13 1.82
N ALA A 42 -4.65 -2.87 1.45
CA ALA A 42 -3.80 -1.98 2.24
C ALA A 42 -4.40 -1.72 3.63
N TYR A 43 -5.71 -1.43 3.71
CA TYR A 43 -6.41 -1.20 4.97
C TYR A 43 -6.31 -2.41 5.91
N THR A 44 -6.60 -3.61 5.39
CA THR A 44 -6.45 -4.86 6.17
C THR A 44 -5.01 -5.03 6.65
N ALA A 45 -4.02 -4.75 5.80
CA ALA A 45 -2.62 -4.88 6.15
C ALA A 45 -2.24 -3.95 7.31
N VAL A 46 -2.43 -2.65 7.15
CA VAL A 46 -1.87 -1.68 8.10
C VAL A 46 -2.79 -1.41 9.29
N VAL A 47 -4.12 -1.51 9.12
CA VAL A 47 -5.08 -1.21 10.20
C VAL A 47 -5.49 -2.47 10.97
N GLU A 48 -6.01 -3.49 10.27
CA GLU A 48 -6.60 -4.65 10.94
C GLU A 48 -5.53 -5.63 11.43
N ARG A 49 -4.54 -5.94 10.59
CA ARG A 49 -3.46 -6.90 10.92
C ARG A 49 -2.26 -6.23 11.58
N GLY A 50 -1.87 -5.06 11.09
CA GLY A 50 -0.79 -4.24 11.65
C GLY A 50 -1.17 -3.56 12.97
N GLY A 51 -2.46 -3.54 13.31
CA GLY A 51 -2.97 -2.92 14.54
C GLY A 51 -3.18 -1.41 14.43
N GLY A 52 -3.01 -0.83 13.24
CA GLY A 52 -3.07 0.61 13.04
C GLY A 52 -1.89 1.34 13.68
N ILE A 53 -2.04 2.64 13.80
CA ILE A 53 -1.06 3.51 14.45
C ILE A 53 -1.74 4.44 15.45
N ARG A 54 -0.95 5.02 16.33
CA ARG A 54 -1.35 6.14 17.18
C ARG A 54 -0.95 7.46 16.50
N PRO A 55 -1.70 8.56 16.69
CA PRO A 55 -1.25 9.87 16.23
C PRO A 55 0.16 10.18 16.75
N GLY A 56 1.07 10.52 15.82
CA GLY A 56 2.48 10.77 16.14
C GLY A 56 3.42 9.60 15.83
N ASP A 57 2.92 8.40 15.59
CA ASP A 57 3.74 7.26 15.17
C ASP A 57 4.37 7.50 13.78
N LYS A 58 5.41 6.76 13.49
CA LYS A 58 6.16 6.79 12.23
C LYS A 58 5.97 5.50 11.47
N VAL A 59 5.82 5.62 10.17
CA VAL A 59 5.54 4.48 9.27
C VAL A 59 6.57 4.45 8.15
N VAL A 60 7.06 3.25 7.86
CA VAL A 60 7.90 2.97 6.68
C VAL A 60 7.19 1.96 5.80
N ILE A 61 7.05 2.29 4.52
CA ILE A 61 6.41 1.45 3.51
C ILE A 61 7.44 1.08 2.46
N CYS A 62 7.67 -0.19 2.25
CA CYS A 62 8.57 -0.71 1.23
C CYS A 62 7.74 -1.17 0.03
N GLY A 63 7.88 -0.46 -1.10
CA GLY A 63 7.17 -0.68 -2.35
C GLY A 63 6.05 0.33 -2.62
N GLY A 64 6.17 1.10 -3.70
CA GLY A 64 5.24 2.13 -4.17
C GLY A 64 4.21 1.62 -5.20
N GLY A 65 3.86 0.34 -5.16
CA GLY A 65 2.74 -0.20 -5.93
C GLY A 65 1.37 0.24 -5.36
N PRO A 66 0.23 -0.19 -5.96
CA PRO A 66 -1.10 0.24 -5.54
C PRO A 66 -1.39 0.08 -4.04
N VAL A 67 -0.89 -1.01 -3.43
CA VAL A 67 -1.03 -1.26 -1.98
C VAL A 67 -0.19 -0.29 -1.16
N GLY A 68 1.05 0.00 -1.58
CA GLY A 68 1.93 0.94 -0.87
C GLY A 68 1.43 2.38 -0.96
N VAL A 69 0.95 2.81 -2.13
CA VAL A 69 0.33 4.14 -2.31
C VAL A 69 -0.91 4.27 -1.42
N ALA A 70 -1.80 3.26 -1.44
CA ALA A 70 -2.99 3.26 -0.59
C ALA A 70 -2.63 3.27 0.91
N ALA A 71 -1.60 2.50 1.32
CA ALA A 71 -1.12 2.50 2.69
C ALA A 71 -0.57 3.87 3.11
N SER A 72 0.12 4.60 2.22
CA SER A 72 0.61 5.96 2.49
C SER A 72 -0.56 6.90 2.84
N ALA A 73 -1.60 6.91 2.01
CA ALA A 73 -2.80 7.71 2.24
C ALA A 73 -3.51 7.34 3.56
N ILE A 74 -3.70 6.05 3.81
CA ILE A 74 -4.35 5.54 5.03
C ILE A 74 -3.57 5.94 6.27
N MET A 75 -2.25 5.71 6.29
CA MET A 75 -1.42 5.99 7.46
C MET A 75 -1.32 7.50 7.74
N LYS A 76 -1.20 8.32 6.69
CA LYS A 76 -1.22 9.77 6.85
C LYS A 76 -2.54 10.26 7.42
N ARG A 77 -3.65 9.75 6.91
CA ARG A 77 -4.99 10.07 7.41
C ARG A 77 -5.22 9.62 8.86
N GLN A 78 -4.60 8.52 9.29
CA GLN A 78 -4.65 8.06 10.68
C GLN A 78 -3.80 8.90 11.64
N GLY A 79 -3.00 9.84 11.14
CA GLY A 79 -2.22 10.76 11.97
C GLY A 79 -0.77 10.34 12.17
N ALA A 80 -0.19 9.57 11.25
CA ALA A 80 1.25 9.34 11.23
C ALA A 80 2.00 10.67 11.20
N SER A 81 2.97 10.85 12.09
CA SER A 81 3.83 12.04 12.10
C SER A 81 4.82 12.04 10.94
N VAL A 82 5.24 10.85 10.53
CA VAL A 82 6.14 10.62 9.39
C VAL A 82 5.70 9.36 8.66
N VAL A 83 5.52 9.47 7.34
CA VAL A 83 5.34 8.35 6.40
C VAL A 83 6.48 8.37 5.41
N ILE A 84 7.29 7.31 5.40
CA ILE A 84 8.43 7.14 4.50
C ILE A 84 8.08 6.03 3.50
N ILE A 85 8.25 6.30 2.21
CA ILE A 85 8.16 5.29 1.16
C ILE A 85 9.57 4.90 0.68
N SER A 86 9.85 3.61 0.53
CA SER A 86 11.04 3.09 -0.13
C SER A 86 10.63 2.50 -1.48
N GLU A 87 10.98 3.19 -2.56
CA GLU A 87 10.58 2.85 -3.93
C GLU A 87 11.66 3.31 -4.92
N PRO A 88 12.21 2.42 -5.77
CA PRO A 88 13.23 2.79 -6.73
C PRO A 88 12.68 3.56 -7.95
N GLU A 89 11.40 3.35 -8.31
CA GLU A 89 10.80 4.01 -9.47
C GLU A 89 10.34 5.43 -9.13
N GLU A 90 10.95 6.43 -9.75
CA GLU A 90 10.71 7.85 -9.46
C GLU A 90 9.23 8.25 -9.61
N ALA A 91 8.56 7.77 -10.67
CA ALA A 91 7.14 8.06 -10.92
C ALA A 91 6.25 7.53 -9.78
N ARG A 92 6.52 6.33 -9.28
CA ARG A 92 5.78 5.74 -8.15
C ARG A 92 6.10 6.40 -6.83
N ALA A 93 7.37 6.72 -6.59
CA ALA A 93 7.79 7.47 -5.40
C ALA A 93 7.09 8.83 -5.34
N LYS A 94 7.04 9.56 -6.46
CA LYS A 94 6.32 10.82 -6.57
C LYS A 94 4.83 10.67 -6.26
N LEU A 95 4.17 9.66 -6.83
CA LEU A 95 2.77 9.36 -6.53
C LEU A 95 2.55 9.09 -5.04
N CYS A 96 3.43 8.34 -4.39
CA CYS A 96 3.34 8.11 -2.95
C CYS A 96 3.44 9.42 -2.15
N LEU A 97 4.33 10.35 -2.55
CA LEU A 97 4.44 11.67 -1.92
C LEU A 97 3.15 12.49 -2.10
N GLU A 98 2.57 12.49 -3.29
CA GLU A 98 1.28 13.14 -3.57
C GLU A 98 0.13 12.52 -2.75
N MET A 99 0.22 11.23 -2.44
CA MET A 99 -0.79 10.46 -1.72
C MET A 99 -0.55 10.36 -0.20
N GLY A 100 0.38 11.15 0.35
CA GLY A 100 0.51 11.29 1.79
C GLY A 100 1.81 10.78 2.39
N ALA A 101 2.76 10.25 1.62
CA ALA A 101 4.11 10.03 2.12
C ALA A 101 4.82 11.39 2.31
N ASP A 102 5.59 11.52 3.37
CA ASP A 102 6.37 12.74 3.66
C ASP A 102 7.74 12.69 2.98
N TYR A 103 8.32 11.49 2.83
CA TYR A 103 9.65 11.27 2.27
C TYR A 103 9.67 10.04 1.39
N ALA A 104 10.53 10.07 0.37
CA ALA A 104 10.84 8.94 -0.49
C ALA A 104 12.33 8.60 -0.40
N ILE A 105 12.63 7.30 -0.33
CA ILE A 105 13.99 6.73 -0.36
C ILE A 105 14.10 5.90 -1.63
N ASN A 106 15.12 6.16 -2.44
CA ASN A 106 15.50 5.25 -3.51
C ASN A 106 16.52 4.22 -2.97
N PRO A 107 16.12 2.98 -2.67
CA PRO A 107 16.98 2.00 -2.02
C PRO A 107 18.11 1.47 -2.92
N LEU A 108 18.13 1.85 -4.21
CA LEU A 108 19.21 1.55 -5.14
C LEU A 108 20.32 2.61 -5.13
N GLN A 109 20.04 3.79 -4.55
CA GLN A 109 20.96 4.95 -4.55
C GLN A 109 21.35 5.40 -3.14
N GLU A 110 20.52 5.04 -2.14
CA GLU A 110 20.65 5.49 -0.75
C GLU A 110 20.65 4.29 0.20
N ASP A 111 21.37 4.42 1.32
CA ASP A 111 21.27 3.44 2.40
C ASP A 111 19.92 3.56 3.10
N PHE A 112 19.08 2.53 2.97
CA PHE A 112 17.75 2.50 3.52
C PHE A 112 17.74 2.70 5.05
N VAL A 113 18.65 2.01 5.76
CA VAL A 113 18.68 2.04 7.23
C VAL A 113 19.12 3.41 7.73
N GLU A 114 20.19 3.95 7.16
CA GLU A 114 20.66 5.30 7.49
C GLU A 114 19.57 6.33 7.27
N LYS A 115 18.91 6.31 6.11
CA LYS A 115 17.84 7.26 5.77
C LYS A 115 16.63 7.14 6.69
N VAL A 116 16.18 5.92 7.00
CA VAL A 116 15.07 5.72 7.95
C VAL A 116 15.43 6.30 9.31
N LEU A 117 16.64 6.06 9.80
CA LEU A 117 17.07 6.59 11.10
C LEU A 117 17.21 8.12 11.09
N ASP A 118 17.76 8.71 10.02
CA ASP A 118 17.88 10.15 9.87
C ASP A 118 16.50 10.83 9.87
N LEU A 119 15.60 10.36 9.00
CA LEU A 119 14.24 10.92 8.85
C LEU A 119 13.36 10.73 10.09
N THR A 120 13.71 9.77 10.94
CA THR A 120 13.01 9.51 12.20
C THR A 120 13.79 10.00 13.44
N HIS A 121 14.86 10.77 13.27
CA HIS A 121 15.73 11.26 14.34
C HIS A 121 16.26 10.13 15.25
N GLY A 122 16.67 9.01 14.66
CA GLY A 122 17.19 7.84 15.33
C GLY A 122 16.14 6.98 16.04
N MET A 123 14.85 7.28 15.84
CA MET A 123 13.78 6.48 16.46
C MET A 123 13.52 5.17 15.71
N GLY A 124 13.64 5.17 14.38
CA GLY A 124 13.06 4.12 13.55
C GLY A 124 11.54 4.30 13.43
N ALA A 125 10.82 3.31 12.91
CA ALA A 125 9.38 3.39 12.73
C ALA A 125 8.63 2.46 13.70
N ASP A 126 7.36 2.80 13.94
CA ASP A 126 6.43 2.02 14.75
C ASP A 126 5.78 0.92 13.91
N LEU A 127 5.56 1.18 12.61
CA LEU A 127 5.05 0.22 11.65
C LEU A 127 5.91 0.21 10.37
N TYR A 128 6.26 -1.00 9.94
CA TYR A 128 6.90 -1.26 8.65
C TYR A 128 5.98 -2.12 7.79
N LEU A 129 5.73 -1.72 6.55
CA LEU A 129 4.96 -2.52 5.58
C LEU A 129 5.90 -3.06 4.49
N GLU A 130 5.99 -4.38 4.36
CA GLU A 130 6.65 -5.05 3.24
C GLU A 130 5.63 -5.33 2.14
N ALA A 131 5.69 -4.56 1.06
CA ALA A 131 4.79 -4.63 -0.10
C ALA A 131 5.54 -4.82 -1.44
N THR A 132 6.83 -5.21 -1.39
CA THR A 132 7.65 -5.37 -2.60
C THR A 132 7.60 -6.77 -3.19
N GLY A 133 7.37 -7.80 -2.37
CA GLY A 133 7.56 -9.20 -2.73
C GLY A 133 9.02 -9.64 -2.84
N LEU A 134 9.95 -8.87 -2.28
CA LEU A 134 11.39 -9.14 -2.24
C LEU A 134 11.90 -9.35 -0.80
N PRO A 135 11.30 -10.27 -0.02
CA PRO A 135 11.56 -10.39 1.42
C PRO A 135 13.02 -10.72 1.73
N THR A 136 13.73 -11.41 0.85
CA THR A 136 15.15 -11.76 1.04
C THR A 136 16.05 -10.52 1.03
N ILE A 137 15.65 -9.45 0.34
CA ILE A 137 16.42 -8.20 0.21
C ILE A 137 15.92 -7.16 1.20
N VAL A 138 14.60 -6.97 1.28
CA VAL A 138 13.99 -5.85 2.00
C VAL A 138 13.90 -6.13 3.50
N TYR A 139 13.56 -7.36 3.90
CA TYR A 139 13.40 -7.67 5.32
C TYR A 139 14.68 -7.49 6.15
N PRO A 140 15.89 -7.90 5.70
CA PRO A 140 17.11 -7.61 6.46
C PRO A 140 17.36 -6.12 6.72
N GLN A 141 16.99 -5.26 5.77
CA GLN A 141 17.08 -3.81 5.93
C GLN A 141 16.08 -3.29 6.97
N ILE A 142 14.81 -3.78 6.91
CA ILE A 142 13.80 -3.49 7.92
C ILE A 142 14.27 -3.96 9.30
N GLU A 143 14.75 -5.19 9.40
CA GLU A 143 15.24 -5.78 10.65
C GLU A 143 16.40 -4.96 11.24
N GLN A 144 17.34 -4.50 10.41
CA GLN A 144 18.44 -3.65 10.85
C GLN A 144 17.95 -2.27 11.30
N ALA A 145 16.96 -1.68 10.62
CA ALA A 145 16.34 -0.41 11.05
C ALA A 145 15.61 -0.57 12.38
N VAL A 146 14.92 -1.69 12.60
CA VAL A 146 14.29 -2.04 13.88
C VAL A 146 15.36 -2.23 14.96
N TRP A 147 16.47 -2.91 14.66
CA TRP A 147 17.55 -3.16 15.63
C TRP A 147 18.23 -1.86 16.08
N LEU A 148 18.59 -0.98 15.18
CA LEU A 148 19.32 0.25 15.44
C LEU A 148 18.42 1.40 15.93
N GLY A 149 17.14 1.39 15.57
CA GLY A 149 16.17 2.38 16.01
C GLY A 149 15.91 2.30 17.51
N ARG A 150 15.46 3.39 18.13
CA ARG A 150 15.11 3.46 19.55
C ARG A 150 13.68 3.01 19.87
N THR A 151 12.81 3.01 18.87
CA THR A 151 11.41 2.54 19.02
C THR A 151 11.39 1.06 19.45
N LEU A 152 10.56 0.75 20.43
CA LEU A 152 10.24 -0.62 20.85
C LEU A 152 8.84 -1.00 20.39
N ASN A 153 8.59 -2.31 20.27
CA ASN A 153 7.30 -2.88 19.86
C ASN A 153 6.90 -2.56 18.41
N ALA A 154 7.88 -2.32 17.52
CA ALA A 154 7.61 -2.11 16.11
C ALA A 154 6.88 -3.32 15.50
N THR A 155 5.91 -3.04 14.64
CA THR A 155 5.20 -4.08 13.88
C THR A 155 5.68 -4.09 12.43
N VAL A 156 6.11 -5.26 11.96
CA VAL A 156 6.43 -5.49 10.54
C VAL A 156 5.28 -6.26 9.91
N VAL A 157 4.61 -5.66 8.93
CA VAL A 157 3.49 -6.27 8.20
C VAL A 157 3.97 -6.76 6.85
N VAL A 158 3.74 -8.04 6.55
CA VAL A 158 4.10 -8.65 5.27
C VAL A 158 2.82 -8.85 4.46
N VAL A 159 2.65 -8.09 3.38
CA VAL A 159 1.46 -8.14 2.52
C VAL A 159 1.77 -8.72 1.14
N ALA A 160 2.97 -8.50 0.63
CA ALA A 160 3.33 -8.99 -0.69
C ALA A 160 3.53 -10.50 -0.72
N ARG A 161 2.97 -11.14 -1.75
CA ARG A 161 3.20 -12.57 -1.98
C ARG A 161 4.59 -12.77 -2.60
N ALA A 162 5.40 -13.63 -1.98
CA ALA A 162 6.68 -14.04 -2.50
C ALA A 162 6.88 -15.55 -2.30
N ASP A 163 7.45 -16.22 -3.29
CA ASP A 163 7.93 -17.60 -3.17
C ASP A 163 9.42 -17.59 -2.78
N ALA A 164 9.69 -16.98 -1.64
CA ALA A 164 11.05 -16.84 -1.11
C ALA A 164 11.04 -16.92 0.42
N LYS A 165 12.13 -17.38 1.00
CA LYS A 165 12.31 -17.38 2.45
C LYS A 165 12.59 -15.97 2.94
N MET A 166 11.91 -15.55 3.98
CA MET A 166 12.21 -14.32 4.70
C MET A 166 13.19 -14.65 5.83
N PRO A 167 14.42 -14.13 5.82
CA PRO A 167 15.37 -14.33 6.90
C PRO A 167 14.93 -13.53 8.14
N VAL A 168 14.80 -14.19 9.29
CA VAL A 168 14.35 -13.57 10.54
C VAL A 168 15.34 -13.90 11.65
N THR A 169 15.82 -12.87 12.36
CA THR A 169 16.66 -13.01 13.54
C THR A 169 15.81 -12.93 14.81
N GLY A 170 15.63 -14.06 15.48
CA GLY A 170 14.77 -14.14 16.67
C GLY A 170 15.19 -13.20 17.81
N GLU A 171 16.48 -12.91 17.95
CA GLU A 171 17.01 -11.98 18.94
C GLU A 171 16.44 -10.55 18.74
N VAL A 172 16.32 -10.08 17.48
CA VAL A 172 15.74 -8.77 17.18
C VAL A 172 14.30 -8.70 17.67
N LEU A 173 13.51 -9.74 17.39
CA LEU A 173 12.13 -9.81 17.86
C LEU A 173 12.04 -9.76 19.38
N GLN A 174 12.90 -10.51 20.08
CA GLN A 174 12.91 -10.55 21.54
C GLN A 174 13.36 -9.22 22.15
N VAL A 175 14.54 -8.72 21.76
CA VAL A 175 15.17 -7.54 22.37
C VAL A 175 14.39 -6.26 22.05
N ARG A 176 13.92 -6.13 20.80
CA ARG A 176 13.15 -4.96 20.36
C ARG A 176 11.65 -5.10 20.61
N ARG A 177 11.19 -6.27 21.11
CA ARG A 177 9.77 -6.62 21.29
C ARG A 177 8.98 -6.45 20.00
N ALA A 178 9.64 -6.62 18.86
CA ALA A 178 9.04 -6.44 17.56
C ALA A 178 8.12 -7.61 17.21
N SER A 179 7.14 -7.35 16.35
CA SER A 179 6.21 -8.36 15.85
C SER A 179 6.27 -8.43 14.33
N ILE A 180 6.10 -9.63 13.78
CA ILE A 180 5.90 -9.83 12.34
C ILE A 180 4.51 -10.40 12.15
N VAL A 181 3.70 -9.75 11.32
CA VAL A 181 2.34 -10.17 11.00
C VAL A 181 2.15 -10.34 9.50
N GLY A 182 1.63 -11.49 9.10
CA GLY A 182 1.21 -11.73 7.72
C GLY A 182 -0.22 -11.27 7.48
N THR A 183 -0.48 -10.85 6.26
CA THR A 183 -1.82 -10.49 5.79
C THR A 183 -2.02 -10.94 4.36
N GLN A 184 -3.26 -11.21 3.99
CA GLN A 184 -3.63 -11.57 2.62
C GLN A 184 -5.04 -11.07 2.31
N GLY A 185 -5.18 -10.36 1.18
CA GLY A 185 -6.45 -9.84 0.72
C GLY A 185 -7.07 -8.87 1.74
N HIS A 186 -8.38 -9.00 1.92
CA HIS A 186 -9.14 -8.22 2.89
C HIS A 186 -9.93 -9.15 3.83
N SER A 187 -10.32 -8.66 5.00
CA SER A 187 -11.00 -9.46 6.02
C SER A 187 -12.44 -9.86 5.64
N GLY A 188 -12.99 -9.31 4.56
CA GLY A 188 -14.35 -9.52 4.08
C GLY A 188 -15.35 -8.58 4.75
N HIS A 189 -15.89 -8.94 5.88
CA HIS A 189 -16.97 -8.19 6.51
C HIS A 189 -16.55 -6.80 7.00
N GLY A 190 -17.16 -5.78 6.41
CA GLY A 190 -17.02 -4.39 6.82
C GLY A 190 -15.81 -3.64 6.24
N THR A 191 -14.79 -4.31 5.70
CA THR A 191 -13.60 -3.62 5.16
C THR A 191 -13.94 -2.77 3.95
N PHE A 192 -14.69 -3.30 2.98
CA PHE A 192 -15.10 -2.54 1.79
C PHE A 192 -15.96 -1.33 2.17
N ALA A 193 -16.91 -1.51 3.07
CA ALA A 193 -17.76 -0.40 3.53
C ALA A 193 -16.89 0.71 4.16
N ARG A 194 -15.95 0.37 5.05
CA ARG A 194 -15.04 1.35 5.68
C ARG A 194 -14.15 2.08 4.67
N VAL A 195 -13.69 1.37 3.64
CA VAL A 195 -12.89 2.00 2.57
C VAL A 195 -13.76 2.94 1.74
N ILE A 196 -14.96 2.52 1.33
CA ILE A 196 -15.92 3.37 0.61
C ILE A 196 -16.26 4.61 1.45
N ASP A 197 -16.57 4.44 2.75
CA ASP A 197 -16.85 5.55 3.66
C ASP A 197 -15.63 6.50 3.78
N SER A 198 -14.42 5.96 3.87
CA SER A 198 -13.19 6.77 3.92
C SER A 198 -12.95 7.54 2.63
N MET A 199 -13.24 6.92 1.47
CA MET A 199 -13.15 7.58 0.17
C MET A 199 -14.22 8.68 0.06
N SER A 200 -15.45 8.43 0.49
CA SER A 200 -16.53 9.42 0.50
C SER A 200 -16.27 10.59 1.46
N ASP A 201 -15.44 10.37 2.49
CA ASP A 201 -14.99 11.39 3.44
C ASP A 201 -13.64 12.02 3.04
N GLY A 202 -13.33 12.02 1.75
CA GLY A 202 -12.21 12.78 1.15
C GLY A 202 -10.88 12.05 1.05
N MET A 203 -10.82 10.73 1.23
CA MET A 203 -9.63 9.93 0.87
C MET A 203 -9.67 9.63 -0.63
N ASP A 204 -9.21 10.58 -1.45
CA ASP A 204 -9.21 10.39 -2.90
C ASP A 204 -8.15 9.38 -3.33
N MET A 205 -8.62 8.27 -3.93
CA MET A 205 -7.76 7.20 -4.42
C MET A 205 -7.59 7.20 -5.95
N LEU A 206 -8.28 8.08 -6.68
CA LEU A 206 -8.19 8.14 -8.15
C LEU A 206 -6.77 8.27 -8.70
N PRO A 207 -5.84 9.02 -8.08
CA PRO A 207 -4.48 9.15 -8.59
C PRO A 207 -3.70 7.82 -8.70
N ILE A 208 -4.15 6.76 -8.00
CA ILE A 208 -3.56 5.41 -8.15
C ILE A 208 -3.77 4.86 -9.57
N VAL A 209 -4.86 5.23 -10.24
CA VAL A 209 -5.10 4.86 -11.64
C VAL A 209 -4.32 5.81 -12.54
N THR A 210 -3.13 5.39 -12.92
CA THR A 210 -2.22 6.18 -13.75
C THR A 210 -2.50 6.03 -15.24
N LYS A 211 -3.27 4.98 -15.61
CA LYS A 211 -3.65 4.75 -17.02
C LYS A 211 -5.04 4.15 -17.14
N ARG A 212 -5.86 4.73 -18.04
CA ARG A 212 -7.15 4.20 -18.46
C ARG A 212 -7.03 3.60 -19.85
N VAL A 213 -7.59 2.42 -20.07
CA VAL A 213 -7.46 1.66 -21.32
C VAL A 213 -8.80 1.08 -21.76
N SER A 214 -8.93 0.76 -23.06
CA SER A 214 -10.02 -0.05 -23.59
C SER A 214 -9.75 -1.55 -23.40
N LEU A 215 -10.78 -2.37 -23.57
CA LEU A 215 -10.68 -3.82 -23.34
C LEU A 215 -9.65 -4.51 -24.23
N ASP A 216 -9.55 -4.09 -25.49
CA ASP A 216 -8.58 -4.62 -26.46
C ASP A 216 -7.13 -4.25 -26.11
N GLN A 217 -6.91 -3.13 -25.44
CA GLN A 217 -5.59 -2.67 -24.99
C GLN A 217 -5.11 -3.34 -23.68
N VAL A 218 -5.99 -4.04 -22.95
CA VAL A 218 -5.63 -4.64 -21.66
C VAL A 218 -4.45 -5.62 -21.77
N PRO A 219 -4.36 -6.55 -22.76
CA PRO A 219 -3.26 -7.51 -22.81
C PRO A 219 -1.89 -6.87 -22.93
N GLU A 220 -1.73 -5.88 -23.80
CA GLU A 220 -0.44 -5.18 -24.00
C GLU A 220 -0.04 -4.36 -22.77
N ASN A 221 -1.02 -3.71 -22.13
CA ASN A 221 -0.77 -2.90 -20.94
C ASN A 221 -0.44 -3.76 -19.70
N LEU A 222 -0.95 -4.98 -19.59
CA LEU A 222 -0.52 -5.92 -18.55
C LEU A 222 0.94 -6.36 -18.76
N VAL A 223 1.37 -6.56 -20.01
CA VAL A 223 2.77 -6.84 -20.32
C VAL A 223 3.65 -5.64 -19.97
N MET A 224 3.22 -4.44 -20.35
CA MET A 224 3.92 -3.19 -20.00
C MET A 224 4.10 -3.05 -18.48
N LEU A 225 3.05 -3.25 -17.67
CA LEU A 225 3.14 -3.17 -16.21
C LEU A 225 4.12 -4.17 -15.58
N ARG A 226 4.29 -5.33 -16.24
CA ARG A 226 5.28 -6.33 -15.80
C ARG A 226 6.70 -5.90 -16.10
N ASP A 227 6.93 -5.34 -17.28
CA ASP A 227 8.27 -5.10 -17.84
C ASP A 227 8.76 -3.66 -17.60
N ASP A 228 7.84 -2.69 -17.58
CA ASP A 228 8.07 -1.28 -17.30
C ASP A 228 7.16 -0.82 -16.14
N ARG A 229 7.73 -0.66 -14.96
CA ARG A 229 7.00 -0.36 -13.73
C ARG A 229 6.70 1.13 -13.51
N GLN A 230 6.71 1.95 -14.57
CA GLN A 230 6.42 3.38 -14.46
C GLN A 230 4.97 3.64 -14.01
N GLU A 231 4.02 2.86 -14.53
CA GLU A 231 2.62 2.99 -14.14
C GLU A 231 2.33 2.32 -12.80
N CYS A 232 1.43 2.91 -12.01
CA CYS A 232 1.00 2.32 -10.75
C CYS A 232 -0.12 1.29 -10.97
N LYS A 233 -1.23 1.73 -11.57
CA LYS A 233 -2.37 0.87 -11.88
C LYS A 233 -3.03 1.27 -13.20
N ILE A 234 -3.37 0.27 -14.00
CA ILE A 234 -4.27 0.46 -15.16
C ILE A 234 -5.70 0.10 -14.79
N THR A 235 -6.67 0.76 -15.40
CA THR A 235 -8.10 0.44 -15.28
C THR A 235 -8.74 0.43 -16.66
N CYS A 236 -9.48 -0.64 -16.97
CA CYS A 236 -10.28 -0.70 -18.19
C CYS A 236 -11.55 0.15 -18.00
N VAL A 237 -11.79 1.07 -18.92
CA VAL A 237 -12.92 2.01 -18.88
C VAL A 237 -13.82 1.92 -20.10
N ASP A 238 -13.36 1.27 -21.16
CA ASP A 238 -14.09 1.03 -22.40
C ASP A 238 -14.14 -0.47 -22.68
N PHE A 239 -15.34 -0.99 -22.81
CA PHE A 239 -15.63 -2.42 -22.97
C PHE A 239 -16.28 -2.77 -24.31
N ASP A 240 -16.34 -1.84 -25.27
CA ASP A 240 -16.88 -2.06 -26.62
C ASP A 240 -15.88 -2.68 -27.58
#